data_069839ecb84b1a4a0cc9fba43dd2ad19
#
_entry.id   069839ecb84b1a4a0cc9fba43dd2ad19
#
_cell.length_a   1.000
_cell.length_b   1.000
_cell.length_c   1.000
_cell.angle_alpha   90.00
_cell.angle_beta   90.00
_cell.angle_gamma   90.00
#
_symmetry.space_group_name_H-M   'P 1'
#
loop_
_entity.id
_entity.type
_entity.pdbx_description
1 polymer ?
#
loop_
_entity_poly.entity_id
_entity_poly.type
_entity_poly.pdbx_seq_one_letter_code
_entity_poly.pdbx_strand_id
1 'polypeptide(L)'
;RDHLRCQPNGEKTWMKLQGLVYGKHMHGAEMMPGVANFFLSCKIRNHRVFIVSHKTEYGHYDPEKISLRREALKWMETKRFFDPEYFGINRKNVYFADTREEKLKKIAQLKCDWFIDDLPEVFEENRFPSDTKKILFGSYEPELFHNTTILNSWRKISEKILGQTTDKDITTWANRMMEKPIHHIEKIAGRGNSKVYKIKTTSEDAYALKQYPNLVTDKRPRLTTEFNTLQ
;
A
#
# COMPACT_ATOMS: atom_id res chain seq x y z
N ARG A 1 -2.53 -15.46 -14.57
CA ARG A 1 -1.13 -15.91 -14.56
C ARG A 1 -1.05 -17.36 -15.00
N ASP A 2 -1.55 -18.28 -14.20
CA ASP A 2 -1.36 -19.73 -14.37
C ASP A 2 -1.99 -20.24 -15.67
N HIS A 3 -3.21 -19.80 -15.99
CA HIS A 3 -3.85 -20.14 -17.26
C HIS A 3 -3.00 -19.76 -18.50
N LEU A 4 -2.33 -18.61 -18.49
CA LEU A 4 -1.46 -18.19 -19.58
C LEU A 4 -0.18 -19.03 -19.65
N ARG A 5 0.41 -19.33 -18.49
CA ARG A 5 1.67 -20.11 -18.43
C ARG A 5 1.52 -21.56 -18.86
N CYS A 6 0.32 -22.13 -18.69
CA CYS A 6 0.00 -23.49 -19.15
C CYS A 6 -0.23 -23.61 -20.67
N GLN A 7 -0.29 -22.49 -21.41
CA GLN A 7 -0.44 -22.52 -22.88
C GLN A 7 0.89 -22.80 -23.60
N PRO A 8 0.88 -23.27 -24.85
CA PRO A 8 2.10 -23.39 -25.66
C PRO A 8 2.85 -22.04 -25.69
N ASN A 9 4.15 -22.04 -25.37
CA ASN A 9 4.97 -20.83 -25.19
C ASN A 9 4.45 -19.86 -24.09
N GLY A 10 3.60 -20.34 -23.17
CA GLY A 10 2.94 -19.53 -22.16
C GLY A 10 3.91 -18.80 -21.24
N GLU A 11 4.99 -19.44 -20.81
CA GLU A 11 6.03 -18.81 -19.99
C GLU A 11 6.70 -17.63 -20.70
N LYS A 12 7.09 -17.82 -21.96
CA LYS A 12 7.67 -16.74 -22.78
C LYS A 12 6.69 -15.58 -22.97
N THR A 13 5.42 -15.90 -23.22
CA THR A 13 4.35 -14.90 -23.35
C THR A 13 4.13 -14.14 -22.05
N TRP A 14 4.12 -14.84 -20.91
CA TRP A 14 4.03 -14.24 -19.60
C TRP A 14 5.20 -13.29 -19.30
N MET A 15 6.43 -13.69 -19.58
CA MET A 15 7.62 -12.84 -19.41
C MET A 15 7.58 -11.58 -20.28
N LYS A 16 7.13 -11.70 -21.54
CA LYS A 16 6.92 -10.54 -22.42
C LYS A 16 5.86 -9.59 -21.86
N LEU A 17 4.73 -10.14 -21.42
CA LEU A 17 3.65 -9.35 -20.84
C LEU A 17 4.13 -8.60 -19.57
N GLN A 18 4.88 -9.27 -18.70
CA GLN A 18 5.46 -8.62 -17.52
C GLN A 18 6.40 -7.48 -17.91
N GLY A 19 7.27 -7.67 -18.91
CA GLY A 19 8.14 -6.61 -19.42
C GLY A 19 7.37 -5.39 -19.91
N LEU A 20 6.30 -5.61 -20.67
CA LEU A 20 5.43 -4.54 -21.16
C LEU A 20 4.70 -3.80 -20.04
N VAL A 21 4.07 -4.55 -19.12
CA VAL A 21 3.26 -3.97 -18.03
C VAL A 21 4.13 -3.20 -17.05
N TYR A 22 5.24 -3.79 -16.61
CA TYR A 22 6.14 -3.15 -15.65
C TYR A 22 7.14 -2.16 -16.27
N GLY A 23 7.24 -2.11 -17.60
CA GLY A 23 8.01 -1.14 -18.36
C GLY A 23 7.10 -0.07 -18.96
N LYS A 24 6.79 -0.22 -20.25
CA LYS A 24 6.08 0.77 -21.07
C LYS A 24 4.74 1.23 -20.50
N HIS A 25 3.99 0.33 -19.86
CA HIS A 25 2.66 0.60 -19.32
C HIS A 25 2.60 0.82 -17.80
N MET A 26 3.74 0.89 -17.11
CA MET A 26 3.78 1.09 -15.66
C MET A 26 3.07 2.37 -15.20
N HIS A 27 3.10 3.42 -16.01
CA HIS A 27 2.45 4.70 -15.71
C HIS A 27 0.93 4.59 -15.54
N GLY A 28 0.29 3.62 -16.21
CA GLY A 28 -1.16 3.37 -16.12
C GLY A 28 -1.58 2.54 -14.90
N ALA A 29 -0.63 2.05 -14.10
CA ALA A 29 -0.97 1.27 -12.92
C ALA A 29 -1.61 2.15 -11.83
N GLU A 30 -2.62 1.62 -11.18
CA GLU A 30 -3.27 2.28 -10.05
C GLU A 30 -2.83 1.66 -8.72
N MET A 31 -2.86 2.48 -7.66
CA MET A 31 -2.67 1.96 -6.31
C MET A 31 -3.87 1.12 -5.89
N MET A 32 -3.61 -0.02 -5.27
CA MET A 32 -4.67 -0.83 -4.69
C MET A 32 -5.43 -0.06 -3.60
N PRO A 33 -6.76 -0.26 -3.50
CA PRO A 33 -7.56 0.38 -2.46
C PRO A 33 -7.02 0.11 -1.06
N GLY A 34 -6.83 1.19 -0.28
CA GLY A 34 -6.34 1.13 1.10
C GLY A 34 -4.83 1.29 1.28
N VAL A 35 -4.01 1.17 0.22
CA VAL A 35 -2.54 1.37 0.29
C VAL A 35 -2.20 2.77 0.77
N ALA A 36 -2.83 3.79 0.21
CA ALA A 36 -2.61 5.18 0.61
C ALA A 36 -2.88 5.40 2.10
N ASN A 37 -4.01 4.89 2.60
CA ASN A 37 -4.37 5.00 4.02
C ASN A 37 -3.37 4.25 4.92
N PHE A 38 -2.90 3.08 4.49
CA PHE A 38 -1.88 2.33 5.22
C PHE A 38 -0.58 3.13 5.35
N PHE A 39 -0.05 3.67 4.26
CA PHE A 39 1.19 4.46 4.29
C PHE A 39 1.05 5.76 5.09
N LEU A 40 -0.07 6.46 4.96
CA LEU A 40 -0.35 7.64 5.79
C LEU A 40 -0.38 7.27 7.28
N SER A 41 -1.03 6.17 7.65
CA SER A 41 -1.06 5.68 9.02
C SER A 41 0.32 5.29 9.53
N CYS A 42 1.13 4.62 8.71
CA CYS A 42 2.53 4.32 9.04
C CYS A 42 3.32 5.60 9.33
N LYS A 43 3.20 6.61 8.45
CA LYS A 43 3.89 7.89 8.61
C LYS A 43 3.47 8.62 9.90
N ILE A 44 2.16 8.70 10.17
CA ILE A 44 1.61 9.38 11.36
C ILE A 44 2.13 8.74 12.65
N ARG A 45 2.27 7.41 12.64
CA ARG A 45 2.72 6.63 13.79
C ARG A 45 4.24 6.41 13.83
N ASN A 46 4.99 7.10 12.97
CA ASN A 46 6.46 7.00 12.84
C ASN A 46 6.97 5.58 12.55
N HIS A 47 6.18 4.76 11.84
CA HIS A 47 6.66 3.49 11.36
C HIS A 47 7.57 3.68 10.15
N ARG A 48 8.69 2.98 10.13
CA ARG A 48 9.57 2.94 8.95
C ARG A 48 8.99 2.00 7.91
N VAL A 49 8.92 2.48 6.67
CA VAL A 49 8.45 1.69 5.54
C VAL A 49 9.61 1.46 4.59
N PHE A 50 9.78 0.20 4.18
CA PHE A 50 10.72 -0.23 3.17
C PHE A 50 9.97 -0.92 2.03
N ILE A 51 10.46 -0.77 0.81
CA ILE A 51 9.94 -1.45 -0.37
C ILE A 51 11.07 -2.33 -0.91
N VAL A 52 10.84 -3.63 -0.95
CA VAL A 52 11.81 -4.61 -1.45
C VAL A 52 11.14 -5.41 -2.57
N SER A 53 11.56 -5.19 -3.79
CA SER A 53 10.97 -5.79 -4.98
C SER A 53 11.97 -6.68 -5.71
N HIS A 54 11.57 -7.91 -6.03
CA HIS A 54 12.27 -8.72 -7.03
C HIS A 54 11.92 -8.15 -8.40
N LYS A 55 12.85 -7.37 -8.96
CA LYS A 55 12.64 -6.68 -10.24
C LYS A 55 13.98 -6.54 -10.96
N THR A 56 14.11 -7.23 -12.07
CA THR A 56 15.27 -7.10 -12.98
C THR A 56 15.35 -5.70 -13.57
N GLU A 57 16.52 -5.31 -14.06
CA GLU A 57 16.70 -4.00 -14.68
C GLU A 57 15.84 -3.88 -15.96
N TYR A 58 15.81 -4.93 -16.77
CA TYR A 58 15.07 -4.95 -18.03
C TYR A 58 14.11 -6.16 -18.08
N GLY A 59 13.02 -6.01 -18.81
CA GLY A 59 12.10 -7.11 -19.10
C GLY A 59 12.75 -8.17 -19.98
N HIS A 60 12.42 -9.43 -19.72
CA HIS A 60 12.80 -10.50 -20.63
C HIS A 60 12.10 -10.29 -21.98
N TYR A 61 12.85 -10.42 -23.06
CA TYR A 61 12.36 -10.23 -24.44
C TYR A 61 11.86 -8.81 -24.76
N ASP A 62 12.32 -7.80 -24.03
CA ASP A 62 12.03 -6.39 -24.30
C ASP A 62 13.11 -5.82 -25.26
N PRO A 63 12.78 -5.54 -26.54
CA PRO A 63 13.74 -4.99 -27.50
C PRO A 63 14.08 -3.53 -27.21
N GLU A 64 13.18 -2.79 -26.54
CA GLU A 64 13.35 -1.38 -26.20
C GLU A 64 14.24 -1.19 -24.96
N LYS A 65 14.54 -2.26 -24.22
CA LYS A 65 15.33 -2.25 -22.97
C LYS A 65 14.89 -1.14 -22.00
N ILE A 66 13.59 -1.07 -21.78
CA ILE A 66 13.03 -0.11 -20.82
C ILE A 66 13.38 -0.56 -19.41
N SER A 67 14.03 0.31 -18.63
CA SER A 67 14.38 0.01 -17.25
C SER A 67 13.12 -0.11 -16.38
N LEU A 68 12.81 -1.34 -15.96
CA LEU A 68 11.66 -1.64 -15.09
C LEU A 68 11.79 -0.97 -13.74
N ARG A 69 13.02 -0.81 -13.23
CA ARG A 69 13.32 -0.15 -11.96
C ARG A 69 13.06 1.34 -12.04
N ARG A 70 13.51 1.97 -13.12
CA ARG A 70 13.28 3.40 -13.38
C ARG A 70 11.79 3.70 -13.53
N GLU A 71 11.05 2.89 -14.28
CA GLU A 71 9.61 3.09 -14.46
C GLU A 71 8.84 2.87 -13.14
N ALA A 72 9.24 1.89 -12.32
CA ALA A 72 8.67 1.72 -10.99
C ALA A 72 8.92 2.94 -10.08
N LEU A 73 10.14 3.51 -10.09
CA LEU A 73 10.47 4.72 -9.32
C LEU A 73 9.68 5.94 -9.80
N LYS A 74 9.54 6.13 -11.12
CA LYS A 74 8.72 7.20 -11.70
C LYS A 74 7.26 7.07 -11.28
N TRP A 75 6.71 5.85 -11.32
CA TRP A 75 5.36 5.59 -10.88
C TRP A 75 5.18 5.92 -9.38
N MET A 76 6.10 5.47 -8.53
CA MET A 76 6.09 5.81 -7.11
C MET A 76 6.13 7.33 -6.90
N GLU A 77 6.95 8.05 -7.68
CA GLU A 77 7.05 9.51 -7.62
C GLU A 77 5.73 10.18 -8.02
N THR A 78 5.14 9.77 -9.14
CA THR A 78 3.81 10.24 -9.60
C THR A 78 2.71 9.97 -8.56
N LYS A 79 2.77 8.83 -7.87
CA LYS A 79 1.84 8.49 -6.78
C LYS A 79 2.25 9.08 -5.43
N ARG A 80 3.23 10.00 -5.39
CA ARG A 80 3.66 10.79 -4.23
C ARG A 80 4.23 9.97 -3.06
N PHE A 81 4.87 8.81 -3.35
CA PHE A 81 5.47 7.96 -2.34
C PHE A 81 6.58 8.68 -1.55
N PHE A 82 7.37 9.50 -2.24
CA PHE A 82 8.53 10.19 -1.69
C PHE A 82 8.23 11.59 -1.16
N ASP A 83 7.04 12.10 -1.45
CA ASP A 83 6.62 13.43 -1.05
C ASP A 83 6.44 13.52 0.47
N PRO A 84 7.18 14.43 1.15
CA PRO A 84 7.07 14.61 2.59
C PRO A 84 5.67 15.01 3.06
N GLU A 85 4.86 15.67 2.24
CA GLU A 85 3.48 16.05 2.58
C GLU A 85 2.51 14.86 2.48
N TYR A 86 2.87 13.81 1.71
CA TYR A 86 2.07 12.60 1.56
C TYR A 86 2.62 11.42 2.36
N PHE A 87 3.22 10.42 1.69
CA PHE A 87 3.67 9.22 2.38
C PHE A 87 5.05 9.41 3.03
N GLY A 88 5.90 10.27 2.47
CA GLY A 88 7.21 10.58 3.02
C GLY A 88 8.16 9.38 3.11
N ILE A 89 7.97 8.38 2.23
CA ILE A 89 8.88 7.23 2.18
C ILE A 89 10.23 7.71 1.66
N ASN A 90 11.30 7.41 2.38
CA ASN A 90 12.62 7.78 1.90
C ASN A 90 12.97 6.94 0.65
N ARG A 91 13.41 7.60 -0.43
CA ARG A 91 13.81 6.92 -1.67
C ARG A 91 14.91 5.87 -1.44
N LYS A 92 15.77 6.07 -0.45
CA LYS A 92 16.80 5.10 -0.03
C LYS A 92 16.23 3.83 0.60
N ASN A 93 14.96 3.82 0.93
CA ASN A 93 14.24 2.65 1.45
C ASN A 93 13.60 1.79 0.36
N VAL A 94 13.83 2.11 -0.91
CA VAL A 94 13.37 1.30 -2.06
C VAL A 94 14.53 0.48 -2.58
N TYR A 95 14.37 -0.83 -2.58
CA TYR A 95 15.37 -1.80 -2.99
C TYR A 95 14.83 -2.69 -4.10
N PHE A 96 15.63 -2.88 -5.13
CA PHE A 96 15.38 -3.82 -6.20
C PHE A 96 16.42 -4.94 -6.14
N ALA A 97 15.97 -6.17 -6.24
CA ALA A 97 16.80 -7.35 -6.25
C ALA A 97 16.66 -8.06 -7.61
N ASP A 98 17.76 -8.54 -8.16
CA ASP A 98 17.75 -9.30 -9.42
C ASP A 98 17.30 -10.75 -9.20
N THR A 99 17.50 -11.26 -8.00
CA THR A 99 17.14 -12.62 -7.62
C THR A 99 16.29 -12.66 -6.36
N ARG A 100 15.59 -13.79 -6.16
CA ARG A 100 14.84 -14.03 -4.92
C ARG A 100 15.78 -14.10 -3.72
N GLU A 101 16.96 -14.70 -3.88
CA GLU A 101 17.96 -14.79 -2.82
C GLU A 101 18.40 -13.39 -2.34
N GLU A 102 18.69 -12.47 -3.26
CA GLU A 102 19.04 -11.09 -2.93
C GLU A 102 17.89 -10.37 -2.22
N LYS A 103 16.64 -10.60 -2.66
CA LYS A 103 15.45 -10.08 -1.98
C LYS A 103 15.39 -10.55 -0.53
N LEU A 104 15.53 -11.84 -0.28
CA LEU A 104 15.52 -12.41 1.07
C LEU A 104 16.65 -11.88 1.94
N LYS A 105 17.86 -11.80 1.38
CA LYS A 105 19.02 -11.23 2.06
C LYS A 105 18.77 -9.77 2.46
N LYS A 106 18.12 -8.99 1.59
CA LYS A 106 17.73 -7.61 1.90
C LYS A 106 16.69 -7.56 3.02
N ILE A 107 15.65 -8.39 2.97
CA ILE A 107 14.63 -8.48 4.02
C ILE A 107 15.28 -8.76 5.38
N ALA A 108 16.22 -9.73 5.45
CA ALA A 108 16.94 -10.05 6.66
C ALA A 108 17.79 -8.88 7.19
N GLN A 109 18.48 -8.16 6.29
CA GLN A 109 19.27 -6.98 6.66
C GLN A 109 18.44 -5.84 7.25
N LEU A 110 17.22 -5.66 6.76
CA LEU A 110 16.32 -4.58 7.19
C LEU A 110 15.71 -4.80 8.56
N LYS A 111 15.71 -6.05 9.05
CA LYS A 111 15.14 -6.44 10.35
C LYS A 111 13.75 -5.86 10.59
N CYS A 112 12.87 -6.04 9.60
CA CYS A 112 11.49 -5.55 9.69
C CYS A 112 10.66 -6.42 10.63
N ASP A 113 9.75 -5.82 11.39
CA ASP A 113 8.78 -6.55 12.22
C ASP A 113 7.78 -7.32 11.36
N TRP A 114 7.44 -6.77 10.19
CA TRP A 114 6.47 -7.33 9.26
C TRP A 114 6.98 -7.28 7.83
N PHE A 115 6.67 -8.32 7.06
CA PHE A 115 6.86 -8.33 5.62
C PHE A 115 5.56 -8.76 4.92
N ILE A 116 5.18 -8.00 3.89
CA ILE A 116 3.96 -8.21 3.11
C ILE A 116 4.38 -8.57 1.69
N ASP A 117 3.90 -9.69 1.18
CA ASP A 117 4.14 -10.12 -0.21
C ASP A 117 2.92 -10.87 -0.75
N ASP A 118 2.76 -10.91 -2.07
CA ASP A 118 1.70 -11.66 -2.75
C ASP A 118 2.17 -13.02 -3.30
N LEU A 119 3.46 -13.32 -3.14
CA LEU A 119 4.07 -14.57 -3.61
C LEU A 119 4.35 -15.53 -2.45
N PRO A 120 3.62 -16.66 -2.36
CA PRO A 120 3.87 -17.67 -1.33
C PRO A 120 5.31 -18.12 -1.27
N GLU A 121 5.94 -18.28 -2.43
CA GLU A 121 7.30 -18.79 -2.58
C GLU A 121 8.36 -17.93 -1.87
N VAL A 122 8.03 -16.68 -1.52
CA VAL A 122 8.93 -15.82 -0.73
C VAL A 122 8.96 -16.26 0.73
N PHE A 123 7.83 -16.74 1.25
CA PHE A 123 7.66 -17.13 2.65
C PHE A 123 8.05 -18.59 2.93
N GLU A 124 8.07 -19.42 1.90
CA GLU A 124 8.45 -20.85 1.97
C GLU A 124 9.96 -21.07 1.96
N GLU A 125 10.73 -20.05 1.57
CA GLU A 125 12.17 -20.13 1.57
C GLU A 125 12.74 -20.27 2.99
N ASN A 126 13.59 -21.27 3.21
CA ASN A 126 14.24 -21.54 4.50
C ASN A 126 15.08 -20.36 5.01
N ARG A 127 15.48 -19.44 4.13
CA ARG A 127 16.28 -18.25 4.44
C ARG A 127 15.44 -17.03 4.83
N PHE A 128 14.10 -17.16 4.85
CA PHE A 128 13.26 -16.07 5.31
C PHE A 128 13.50 -15.83 6.80
N PRO A 129 13.70 -14.55 7.24
CA PRO A 129 14.00 -14.23 8.64
C PRO A 129 12.92 -14.72 9.60
N SER A 130 13.29 -15.51 10.61
CA SER A 130 12.37 -16.09 11.60
C SER A 130 11.64 -15.03 12.44
N ASP A 131 12.31 -13.91 12.70
CA ASP A 131 11.80 -12.85 13.56
C ASP A 131 10.83 -11.90 12.81
N THR A 132 10.76 -11.99 11.48
CA THR A 132 9.86 -11.18 10.66
C THR A 132 8.51 -11.86 10.51
N LYS A 133 7.44 -11.20 10.97
CA LYS A 133 6.06 -11.69 10.81
C LYS A 133 5.65 -11.61 9.35
N LYS A 134 4.99 -12.67 8.87
CA LYS A 134 4.63 -12.87 7.47
C LYS A 134 3.18 -12.49 7.21
N ILE A 135 2.93 -11.68 6.19
CA ILE A 135 1.58 -11.42 5.64
C ILE A 135 1.60 -11.77 4.16
N LEU A 136 0.89 -12.83 3.80
CA LEU A 136 0.63 -13.21 2.42
C LEU A 136 -0.62 -12.48 1.94
N PHE A 137 -0.43 -11.60 0.95
CA PHE A 137 -1.51 -10.82 0.38
C PHE A 137 -2.22 -11.60 -0.73
N GLY A 138 -3.45 -11.97 -0.49
CA GLY A 138 -4.24 -12.73 -1.46
C GLY A 138 -5.38 -13.52 -0.82
N SER A 139 -5.98 -14.38 -1.62
CA SER A 139 -7.00 -15.34 -1.19
C SER A 139 -6.43 -16.74 -1.34
N TYR A 140 -5.86 -17.24 -0.27
CA TYR A 140 -5.25 -18.57 -0.18
C TYR A 140 -5.91 -19.37 0.95
N GLU A 141 -5.82 -20.68 0.89
CA GLU A 141 -6.27 -21.56 1.96
C GLU A 141 -5.27 -21.53 3.12
N PRO A 142 -5.71 -21.15 4.34
CA PRO A 142 -4.80 -20.94 5.47
C PRO A 142 -4.01 -22.18 5.87
N GLU A 143 -4.58 -23.36 5.66
CA GLU A 143 -4.00 -24.65 6.03
C GLU A 143 -2.69 -24.95 5.28
N LEU A 144 -2.49 -24.30 4.12
CA LEU A 144 -1.29 -24.49 3.30
C LEU A 144 -0.07 -23.68 3.79
N PHE A 145 -0.29 -22.69 4.67
CA PHE A 145 0.77 -21.73 5.03
C PHE A 145 0.93 -21.56 6.54
N HIS A 146 1.73 -22.42 7.16
CA HIS A 146 2.04 -22.31 8.59
C HIS A 146 2.79 -21.03 8.93
N ASN A 147 2.46 -20.42 10.08
CA ASN A 147 3.08 -19.18 10.58
C ASN A 147 2.98 -17.97 9.63
N THR A 148 2.01 -17.99 8.71
CA THR A 148 1.77 -16.87 7.77
C THR A 148 0.33 -16.37 7.92
N THR A 149 0.16 -15.06 8.10
CA THR A 149 -1.16 -14.44 8.12
C THR A 149 -1.61 -14.16 6.69
N ILE A 150 -2.77 -14.69 6.26
CA ILE A 150 -3.31 -14.46 4.92
C ILE A 150 -4.35 -13.37 5.00
N LEU A 151 -4.17 -12.29 4.21
CA LEU A 151 -5.05 -11.14 4.17
C LEU A 151 -5.26 -10.69 2.72
N ASN A 152 -6.51 -10.42 2.35
CA ASN A 152 -6.90 -10.07 0.99
C ASN A 152 -7.26 -8.58 0.79
N SER A 153 -6.98 -7.74 1.77
CA SER A 153 -7.18 -6.30 1.65
C SER A 153 -6.22 -5.49 2.51
N TRP A 154 -5.82 -4.34 2.02
CA TRP A 154 -4.95 -3.42 2.74
C TRP A 154 -5.58 -2.86 4.01
N ARG A 155 -6.92 -2.83 4.09
CA ARG A 155 -7.62 -2.50 5.33
C ARG A 155 -7.32 -3.50 6.43
N LYS A 156 -7.46 -4.81 6.13
CA LYS A 156 -7.16 -5.87 7.10
C LYS A 156 -5.69 -5.89 7.49
N ILE A 157 -4.78 -5.60 6.54
CA ILE A 157 -3.35 -5.45 6.81
C ILE A 157 -3.11 -4.28 7.78
N SER A 158 -3.74 -3.13 7.52
CA SER A 158 -3.65 -1.97 8.41
C SER A 158 -4.15 -2.29 9.82
N GLU A 159 -5.31 -2.92 9.95
CA GLU A 159 -5.87 -3.36 11.23
C GLU A 159 -4.95 -4.35 11.97
N LYS A 160 -4.32 -5.28 11.23
CA LYS A 160 -3.40 -6.29 11.79
C LYS A 160 -2.09 -5.69 12.30
N ILE A 161 -1.49 -4.79 11.52
CA ILE A 161 -0.16 -4.20 11.85
C ILE A 161 -0.30 -3.01 12.79
N LEU A 162 -1.26 -2.14 12.52
CA LEU A 162 -1.39 -0.84 13.17
C LEU A 162 -2.51 -0.79 14.21
N GLY A 163 -3.38 -1.81 14.23
CA GLY A 163 -4.58 -1.78 15.05
C GLY A 163 -5.66 -0.86 14.50
N GLN A 164 -6.66 -0.55 15.32
CA GLN A 164 -7.75 0.33 14.93
C GLN A 164 -7.29 1.80 14.85
N THR A 165 -7.92 2.58 13.96
CA THR A 165 -7.73 4.03 13.88
C THR A 165 -8.22 4.67 15.18
N THR A 166 -7.33 5.39 15.84
CA THR A 166 -7.61 6.09 17.10
C THR A 166 -8.03 7.54 16.84
N ASP A 167 -8.62 8.20 17.85
CA ASP A 167 -8.95 9.64 17.75
C ASP A 167 -7.68 10.50 17.55
N LYS A 168 -6.53 10.05 18.10
CA LYS A 168 -5.23 10.67 17.84
C LYS A 168 -4.83 10.62 16.36
N ASP A 169 -5.08 9.51 15.66
CA ASP A 169 -4.84 9.41 14.24
C ASP A 169 -5.73 10.38 13.45
N ILE A 170 -7.01 10.45 13.81
CA ILE A 170 -7.98 11.35 13.19
C ILE A 170 -7.57 12.82 13.41
N THR A 171 -7.19 13.18 14.63
CA THR A 171 -6.69 14.53 14.95
C THR A 171 -5.46 14.88 14.12
N THR A 172 -4.53 13.94 13.99
CA THR A 172 -3.31 14.16 13.19
C THR A 172 -3.60 14.32 11.71
N TRP A 173 -4.55 13.54 11.15
CA TRP A 173 -4.98 13.71 9.77
C TRP A 173 -5.68 15.05 9.56
N ALA A 174 -6.57 15.42 10.47
CA ALA A 174 -7.28 16.67 10.38
C ALA A 174 -6.34 17.88 10.46
N ASN A 175 -5.37 17.88 11.38
CA ASN A 175 -4.34 18.93 11.46
C ASN A 175 -3.51 19.10 10.17
N ARG A 176 -3.34 18.02 9.40
CA ARG A 176 -2.65 18.08 8.12
C ARG A 176 -3.49 18.66 6.99
N MET A 177 -4.80 18.49 7.08
CA MET A 177 -5.74 18.99 6.06
C MET A 177 -6.14 20.44 6.31
N MET A 178 -5.91 20.94 7.52
CA MET A 178 -6.31 22.26 7.94
C MET A 178 -5.11 23.16 8.17
N GLU A 179 -5.20 24.42 7.78
CA GLU A 179 -4.17 25.43 8.00
C GLU A 179 -4.09 25.89 9.46
N LYS A 180 -5.16 25.66 10.22
CA LYS A 180 -5.28 26.09 11.62
C LYS A 180 -5.17 24.89 12.57
N PRO A 181 -4.42 24.98 13.68
CA PRO A 181 -4.32 23.91 14.66
C PRO A 181 -5.69 23.53 15.26
N ILE A 182 -5.91 22.24 15.42
CA ILE A 182 -7.12 21.69 16.02
C ILE A 182 -6.88 21.54 17.53
N HIS A 183 -7.78 22.08 18.35
CA HIS A 183 -7.73 21.90 19.80
C HIS A 183 -8.77 20.91 20.31
N HIS A 184 -9.84 20.66 19.55
CA HIS A 184 -10.88 19.72 19.96
C HIS A 184 -11.40 18.92 18.77
N ILE A 185 -11.59 17.61 18.96
CA ILE A 185 -12.24 16.72 18.03
C ILE A 185 -13.22 15.81 18.78
N GLU A 186 -14.42 15.71 18.27
CA GLU A 186 -15.50 14.92 18.83
C GLU A 186 -16.18 14.09 17.74
N LYS A 187 -16.32 12.80 17.98
CA LYS A 187 -17.09 11.93 17.08
C LYS A 187 -18.57 12.19 17.28
N ILE A 188 -19.23 12.65 16.23
CA ILE A 188 -20.68 12.87 16.23
C ILE A 188 -21.36 11.52 15.98
N ALA A 189 -22.41 11.19 16.76
CA ALA A 189 -23.26 10.05 16.51
C ALA A 189 -23.95 10.22 15.13
N GLY A 190 -23.60 9.33 14.18
CA GLY A 190 -24.12 9.37 12.81
C GLY A 190 -24.90 8.11 12.47
N ARG A 191 -25.86 8.20 11.56
CA ARG A 191 -26.52 7.04 10.93
C ARG A 191 -25.73 6.62 9.70
N GLY A 192 -25.44 5.32 9.54
CA GLY A 192 -24.81 4.77 8.34
C GLY A 192 -23.32 4.44 8.49
N ASN A 193 -22.66 4.11 7.39
CA ASN A 193 -21.29 3.56 7.36
C ASN A 193 -20.18 4.63 7.38
N SER A 194 -20.53 5.92 7.32
CA SER A 194 -19.57 7.02 7.42
C SER A 194 -19.41 7.46 8.87
N LYS A 195 -18.20 7.84 9.26
CA LYS A 195 -17.93 8.45 10.57
C LYS A 195 -17.83 9.95 10.38
N VAL A 196 -18.47 10.70 11.27
CA VAL A 196 -18.47 12.18 11.24
C VAL A 196 -17.88 12.67 12.57
N TYR A 197 -16.96 13.61 12.45
CA TYR A 197 -16.31 14.26 13.58
C TYR A 197 -16.57 15.77 13.52
N LYS A 198 -16.88 16.37 14.66
CA LYS A 198 -16.87 17.82 14.85
C LYS A 198 -15.46 18.22 15.26
N ILE A 199 -14.90 19.18 14.55
CA ILE A 199 -13.56 19.71 14.80
C ILE A 199 -13.70 21.17 15.21
N LYS A 200 -12.97 21.58 16.24
CA LYS A 200 -12.78 22.99 16.59
C LYS A 200 -11.32 23.35 16.49
N THR A 201 -11.05 24.49 15.88
CA THR A 201 -9.71 25.06 15.76
C THR A 201 -9.43 26.02 16.93
N THR A 202 -8.17 26.40 17.07
CA THR A 202 -7.75 27.42 18.06
C THR A 202 -8.40 28.79 17.86
N SER A 203 -8.94 29.06 16.67
CA SER A 203 -9.72 30.27 16.35
C SER A 203 -11.24 30.09 16.57
N GLU A 204 -11.66 29.05 17.30
CA GLU A 204 -13.07 28.70 17.58
C GLU A 204 -13.93 28.38 16.33
N ASP A 205 -13.33 28.29 15.15
CA ASP A 205 -14.05 27.82 13.97
C ASP A 205 -14.43 26.35 14.12
N ALA A 206 -15.63 26.00 13.69
CA ALA A 206 -16.12 24.63 13.75
C ALA A 206 -16.24 24.03 12.34
N TYR A 207 -15.72 22.81 12.17
CA TYR A 207 -15.76 22.07 10.93
C TYR A 207 -16.29 20.66 11.13
N ALA A 208 -16.80 20.07 10.06
CA ALA A 208 -17.20 18.66 10.02
C ALA A 208 -16.18 17.88 9.20
N LEU A 209 -15.52 16.88 9.83
CA LEU A 209 -14.70 15.91 9.13
C LEU A 209 -15.52 14.63 8.91
N LYS A 210 -15.72 14.27 7.65
CA LYS A 210 -16.42 13.04 7.30
C LYS A 210 -15.46 12.00 6.74
N GLN A 211 -15.40 10.85 7.42
CA GLN A 211 -14.66 9.68 6.97
C GLN A 211 -15.62 8.75 6.24
N TYR A 212 -15.40 8.58 4.93
CA TYR A 212 -16.18 7.67 4.11
C TYR A 212 -15.71 6.22 4.27
N PRO A 213 -16.59 5.23 4.08
CA PRO A 213 -16.19 3.84 4.00
C PRO A 213 -15.26 3.62 2.80
N ASN A 214 -14.41 2.61 2.91
CA ASN A 214 -13.51 2.24 1.82
C ASN A 214 -14.33 1.79 0.59
N LEU A 215 -13.93 2.15 -0.62
CA LEU A 215 -14.55 1.76 -1.88
C LEU A 215 -14.62 0.23 -2.08
N VAL A 216 -13.79 -0.55 -1.40
CA VAL A 216 -13.87 -2.01 -1.40
C VAL A 216 -15.12 -2.51 -0.64
N THR A 217 -15.51 -1.80 0.43
CA THR A 217 -16.67 -2.15 1.26
C THR A 217 -17.95 -1.43 0.84
N ASP A 218 -17.80 -0.28 0.18
CA ASP A 218 -18.92 0.49 -0.36
C ASP A 218 -18.48 1.06 -1.72
N LYS A 219 -18.90 0.43 -2.80
CA LYS A 219 -18.52 0.80 -4.18
C LYS A 219 -19.11 2.12 -4.66
N ARG A 220 -19.97 2.76 -3.87
CA ARG A 220 -20.58 4.03 -4.24
C ARG A 220 -19.55 5.16 -4.19
N PRO A 221 -19.45 6.03 -5.20
CA PRO A 221 -18.52 7.16 -5.23
C PRO A 221 -19.03 8.32 -4.35
N ARG A 222 -19.26 8.05 -3.07
CA ARG A 222 -19.92 8.97 -2.12
C ARG A 222 -19.22 10.32 -2.01
N LEU A 223 -17.89 10.33 -1.94
CA LEU A 223 -17.13 11.58 -1.82
C LEU A 223 -17.39 12.49 -3.02
N THR A 224 -17.23 11.95 -4.23
CA THR A 224 -17.44 12.72 -5.48
C THR A 224 -18.89 13.16 -5.64
N THR A 225 -19.84 12.26 -5.33
CA THR A 225 -21.28 12.57 -5.41
C THR A 225 -21.65 13.69 -4.45
N GLU A 226 -21.23 13.59 -3.18
CA GLU A 226 -21.54 14.60 -2.16
C GLU A 226 -20.85 15.93 -2.45
N PHE A 227 -19.58 15.92 -2.89
CA PHE A 227 -18.85 17.11 -3.29
C PHE A 227 -19.54 17.85 -4.45
N ASN A 228 -19.94 17.11 -5.50
CA ASN A 228 -20.63 17.71 -6.66
C ASN A 228 -22.04 18.21 -6.32
N THR A 229 -22.66 17.72 -5.25
CA THR A 229 -23.98 18.19 -4.81
C THR A 229 -23.90 19.47 -3.97
N LEU A 230 -22.72 19.73 -3.36
CA LEU A 230 -22.49 20.90 -2.49
C LEU A 230 -21.93 22.11 -3.27
N GLN A 231 -21.59 21.96 -4.54
CA GLN A 231 -21.23 23.04 -5.47
C GLN A 231 -22.48 23.58 -6.15
#